data_38043979924b048d8767c4ab819c3f1c
#
_entry.id   38043979924b048d8767c4ab819c3f1c
#
_cell.length_a   1.000
_cell.length_b   1.000
_cell.length_c   1.000
_cell.angle_alpha   90.00
_cell.angle_beta   90.00
_cell.angle_gamma   90.00
#
_symmetry.space_group_name_H-M   'P 1'
#
loop_
_entity.id
_entity.type
_entity.pdbx_description
1 polymer ?
#
loop_
_entity_poly.entity_id
_entity_poly.type
_entity_poly.pdbx_seq_one_letter_code
_entity_poly.pdbx_strand_id
1 'polypeptide(L)'
;MQNSHAEGYSTSASGNGTHAEGYDTNANGKGSHAEGIETRTTNEGSHAEGYSTEATGNAAHAEGYDTNASGKGSHSEGIETKATNNSAHAEGYNTEASGSSAHAEGHSTKATVDNAHAEG
;
A
#
# COMPACT_ATOMS: atom_id res chain seq x y z
N MET A 1 15.45 5.65 -20.76
CA MET A 1 16.26 6.17 -19.65
C MET A 1 15.40 6.20 -18.39
N GLN A 2 15.92 5.66 -17.31
CA GLN A 2 15.19 5.56 -16.05
C GLN A 2 15.55 6.75 -15.17
N ASN A 3 14.58 7.60 -14.88
CA ASN A 3 14.74 8.71 -13.94
C ASN A 3 14.30 8.24 -12.55
N SER A 4 15.02 7.26 -12.01
CA SER A 4 14.73 6.70 -10.70
C SER A 4 15.68 7.25 -9.65
N HIS A 5 15.19 7.34 -8.40
CA HIS A 5 15.99 7.86 -7.29
C HIS A 5 15.89 6.88 -6.12
N ALA A 6 17.04 6.45 -5.60
CA ALA A 6 17.09 5.60 -4.42
C ALA A 6 18.04 6.23 -3.40
N GLU A 7 17.56 6.45 -2.17
CA GLU A 7 18.34 7.07 -1.11
C GLU A 7 18.13 6.36 0.23
N GLY A 8 19.22 6.00 0.92
CA GLY A 8 19.16 5.35 2.20
C GLY A 8 19.92 4.04 2.24
N TYR A 9 19.55 3.15 3.18
CA TYR A 9 20.19 1.86 3.37
C TYR A 9 19.37 0.74 2.75
N SER A 10 20.00 -0.06 1.85
CA SER A 10 19.33 -1.17 1.19
C SER A 10 18.06 -0.75 0.40
N THR A 11 18.12 0.43 -0.24
CA THR A 11 17.01 0.94 -1.04
C THR A 11 17.18 0.56 -2.51
N SER A 12 16.08 0.34 -3.21
CA SER A 12 16.08 -0.01 -4.62
C SER A 12 14.94 0.70 -5.36
N ALA A 13 15.28 1.45 -6.41
CA ALA A 13 14.34 2.10 -7.30
C ALA A 13 14.57 1.58 -8.71
N SER A 14 13.85 0.54 -9.12
CA SER A 14 14.14 -0.17 -10.38
C SER A 14 13.17 0.14 -11.52
N GLY A 15 12.02 0.71 -11.24
CA GLY A 15 11.09 1.13 -12.28
C GLY A 15 11.43 2.50 -12.87
N ASN A 16 10.81 2.84 -13.98
CA ASN A 16 10.96 4.14 -14.62
C ASN A 16 10.27 5.23 -13.79
N GLY A 17 11.02 6.29 -13.42
CA GLY A 17 10.47 7.39 -12.63
C GLY A 17 10.08 7.01 -11.20
N THR A 18 10.76 6.03 -10.62
CA THR A 18 10.48 5.57 -9.25
C THR A 18 11.30 6.33 -8.22
N HIS A 19 10.76 6.37 -7.00
CA HIS A 19 11.45 6.96 -5.86
C HIS A 19 11.41 5.97 -4.68
N ALA A 20 12.58 5.66 -4.12
CA ALA A 20 12.71 4.81 -2.93
C ALA A 20 13.59 5.51 -1.90
N GLU A 21 13.09 5.69 -0.68
CA GLU A 21 13.84 6.38 0.36
C GLU A 21 13.65 5.72 1.73
N GLY A 22 14.75 5.53 2.47
CA GLY A 22 14.70 5.04 3.84
C GLY A 22 15.57 3.82 4.10
N TYR A 23 15.03 2.83 4.81
CA TYR A 23 15.73 1.61 5.18
C TYR A 23 15.00 0.38 4.62
N ASP A 24 15.68 -0.39 3.79
CA ASP A 24 15.13 -1.58 3.14
C ASP A 24 13.84 -1.29 2.36
N THR A 25 13.88 -0.20 1.57
CA THR A 25 12.74 0.21 0.75
C THR A 25 12.91 -0.24 -0.70
N ASN A 26 11.80 -0.55 -1.36
CA ASN A 26 11.86 -1.09 -2.70
C ASN A 26 10.73 -0.54 -3.58
N ALA A 27 11.07 0.27 -4.59
CA ALA A 27 10.11 0.84 -5.54
C ALA A 27 10.36 0.25 -6.93
N ASN A 28 9.51 -0.67 -7.38
CA ASN A 28 9.68 -1.39 -8.63
C ASN A 28 8.75 -0.94 -9.75
N GLY A 29 7.53 -0.56 -9.44
CA GLY A 29 6.56 -0.18 -10.45
C GLY A 29 6.88 1.16 -11.11
N LYS A 30 6.55 1.33 -12.37
CA LYS A 30 6.73 2.62 -13.06
C LYS A 30 6.00 3.73 -12.31
N GLY A 31 6.71 4.82 -12.01
CA GLY A 31 6.14 5.95 -11.28
C GLY A 31 5.73 5.65 -9.85
N SER A 32 6.24 4.56 -9.26
CA SER A 32 5.91 4.21 -7.88
C SER A 32 6.81 4.91 -6.87
N HIS A 33 6.34 4.98 -5.62
CA HIS A 33 7.03 5.65 -4.54
C HIS A 33 7.00 4.78 -3.27
N ALA A 34 8.17 4.51 -2.70
CA ALA A 34 8.29 3.76 -1.45
C ALA A 34 9.15 4.54 -0.47
N GLU A 35 8.64 4.81 0.74
CA GLU A 35 9.35 5.61 1.73
C GLU A 35 9.16 5.04 3.14
N GLY A 36 10.23 4.97 3.92
CA GLY A 36 10.16 4.53 5.31
C GLY A 36 11.06 3.34 5.62
N ILE A 37 10.54 2.38 6.39
CA ILE A 37 11.26 1.19 6.81
C ILE A 37 10.55 -0.07 6.30
N GLU A 38 11.25 -0.91 5.54
CA GLU A 38 10.69 -2.15 5.00
C GLU A 38 9.45 -1.90 4.14
N THR A 39 9.46 -0.85 3.34
CA THR A 39 8.33 -0.53 2.47
C THR A 39 8.55 -1.08 1.06
N ARG A 40 7.45 -1.44 0.39
CA ARG A 40 7.53 -2.01 -0.95
C ARG A 40 6.40 -1.56 -1.85
N THR A 41 6.74 -1.20 -3.09
CA THR A 41 5.78 -0.99 -4.17
C THR A 41 6.17 -1.85 -5.36
N THR A 42 5.21 -2.47 -6.03
CA THR A 42 5.52 -3.38 -7.15
C THR A 42 4.88 -3.00 -8.47
N ASN A 43 3.74 -2.36 -8.45
CA ASN A 43 3.02 -2.05 -9.68
C ASN A 43 2.99 -0.55 -9.99
N GLU A 44 2.54 -0.22 -11.21
CA GLU A 44 2.55 1.15 -11.73
C GLU A 44 1.76 2.10 -10.85
N GLY A 45 2.37 3.26 -10.53
CA GLY A 45 1.74 4.33 -9.77
C GLY A 45 1.42 4.01 -8.31
N SER A 46 1.97 2.90 -7.77
CA SER A 46 1.70 2.55 -6.37
C SER A 46 2.55 3.38 -5.40
N HIS A 47 2.02 3.55 -4.18
CA HIS A 47 2.66 4.36 -3.15
C HIS A 47 2.62 3.62 -1.80
N ALA A 48 3.77 3.45 -1.17
CA ALA A 48 3.88 2.83 0.16
C ALA A 48 4.74 3.69 1.08
N GLU A 49 4.21 3.98 2.28
CA GLU A 49 4.89 4.86 3.23
C GLU A 49 4.69 4.36 4.66
N GLY A 50 5.76 4.36 5.47
CA GLY A 50 5.68 4.00 6.87
C GLY A 50 6.59 2.84 7.26
N TYR A 51 6.07 1.88 8.03
CA TYR A 51 6.83 0.73 8.52
C TYR A 51 6.16 -0.57 8.08
N SER A 52 6.90 -1.42 7.36
CA SER A 52 6.41 -2.72 6.86
C SER A 52 5.13 -2.57 6.02
N THR A 53 5.12 -1.57 5.13
CA THR A 53 3.96 -1.32 4.28
C THR A 53 4.18 -1.86 2.87
N GLU A 54 3.11 -2.38 2.26
CA GLU A 54 3.17 -2.89 0.90
C GLU A 54 2.01 -2.35 0.05
N ALA A 55 2.34 -1.71 -1.07
CA ALA A 55 1.35 -1.31 -2.07
C ALA A 55 1.66 -2.07 -3.35
N THR A 56 0.98 -3.19 -3.57
CA THR A 56 1.27 -4.09 -4.69
C THR A 56 0.25 -4.01 -5.82
N GLY A 57 -0.89 -3.38 -5.62
CA GLY A 57 -1.84 -3.14 -6.69
C GLY A 57 -1.46 -1.94 -7.56
N ASN A 58 -1.94 -1.89 -8.81
CA ASN A 58 -1.77 -0.70 -9.66
C ASN A 58 -2.46 0.49 -9.01
N ALA A 59 -1.77 1.62 -8.89
CA ALA A 59 -2.28 2.83 -8.27
C ALA A 59 -2.79 2.61 -6.82
N ALA A 60 -2.26 1.58 -6.15
CA ALA A 60 -2.61 1.30 -4.76
C ALA A 60 -1.81 2.20 -3.81
N HIS A 61 -2.39 2.48 -2.64
CA HIS A 61 -1.78 3.33 -1.63
C HIS A 61 -1.81 2.63 -0.28
N ALA A 62 -0.65 2.47 0.35
CA ALA A 62 -0.53 1.87 1.69
C ALA A 62 0.29 2.79 2.59
N GLU A 63 -0.24 3.15 3.75
CA GLU A 63 0.53 3.94 4.71
C GLU A 63 0.25 3.53 6.15
N GLY A 64 1.27 3.64 7.01
CA GLY A 64 1.14 3.34 8.42
C GLY A 64 2.08 2.23 8.88
N TYR A 65 1.57 1.30 9.69
CA TYR A 65 2.33 0.21 10.26
C TYR A 65 1.72 -1.15 9.85
N ASP A 66 2.49 -1.96 9.15
CA ASP A 66 2.08 -3.29 8.69
C ASP A 66 0.78 -3.24 7.86
N THR A 67 0.75 -2.33 6.89
CA THR A 67 -0.42 -2.16 6.01
C THR A 67 -0.19 -2.79 4.64
N ASN A 68 -1.27 -3.25 4.01
CA ASN A 68 -1.20 -3.89 2.71
C ASN A 68 -2.34 -3.42 1.80
N ALA A 69 -1.98 -2.85 0.65
CA ALA A 69 -2.92 -2.45 -0.39
C ALA A 69 -2.57 -3.22 -1.67
N SER A 70 -3.27 -4.34 -1.91
CA SER A 70 -2.96 -5.21 -3.06
C SER A 70 -3.97 -5.18 -4.19
N GLY A 71 -5.15 -4.61 -3.96
CA GLY A 71 -6.12 -4.42 -5.04
C GLY A 71 -5.76 -3.21 -5.92
N LYS A 72 -6.21 -3.23 -7.18
CA LYS A 72 -6.05 -2.09 -8.06
C LYS A 72 -6.81 -0.88 -7.50
N GLY A 73 -6.13 0.25 -7.32
CA GLY A 73 -6.72 1.45 -6.74
C GLY A 73 -7.16 1.29 -5.29
N SER A 74 -6.64 0.29 -4.58
CA SER A 74 -6.98 0.09 -3.17
C SER A 74 -6.21 1.04 -2.27
N HIS A 75 -6.76 1.28 -1.08
CA HIS A 75 -6.17 2.17 -0.09
C HIS A 75 -6.19 1.48 1.29
N SER A 76 -5.04 1.44 1.94
CA SER A 76 -4.89 0.81 3.27
C SER A 76 -4.09 1.73 4.17
N GLU A 77 -4.70 2.21 5.27
CA GLU A 77 -3.99 3.07 6.21
C GLU A 77 -4.27 2.72 7.66
N GLY A 78 -3.29 2.97 8.53
CA GLY A 78 -3.42 2.70 9.96
C GLY A 78 -2.44 1.64 10.45
N ILE A 79 -2.93 0.70 11.27
CA ILE A 79 -2.11 -0.35 11.85
C ILE A 79 -2.71 -1.72 11.52
N GLU A 80 -1.93 -2.59 10.88
CA GLU A 80 -2.36 -3.94 10.51
C GLU A 80 -3.61 -3.95 9.64
N THR A 81 -3.68 -3.04 8.66
CA THR A 81 -4.84 -2.93 7.77
C THR A 81 -4.58 -3.60 6.43
N LYS A 82 -5.64 -4.12 5.80
CA LYS A 82 -5.54 -4.81 4.50
C LYS A 82 -6.66 -4.44 3.57
N ALA A 83 -6.31 -3.92 2.39
CA ALA A 83 -7.25 -3.63 1.30
C ALA A 83 -6.84 -4.49 0.11
N THR A 84 -7.50 -5.65 -0.07
CA THR A 84 -6.98 -6.70 -0.96
C THR A 84 -7.68 -6.81 -2.30
N ASN A 85 -8.79 -6.11 -2.51
CA ASN A 85 -9.50 -6.18 -3.78
C ASN A 85 -9.61 -4.81 -4.45
N ASN A 86 -10.09 -4.79 -5.68
CA ASN A 86 -10.16 -3.56 -6.48
C ASN A 86 -10.97 -2.46 -5.77
N SER A 87 -10.40 -1.26 -5.70
CA SER A 87 -10.99 -0.09 -5.07
C SER A 87 -11.42 -0.31 -3.61
N ALA A 88 -10.85 -1.31 -2.93
CA ALA A 88 -11.13 -1.54 -1.52
C ALA A 88 -10.42 -0.50 -0.66
N HIS A 89 -11.02 -0.14 0.48
CA HIS A 89 -10.47 0.83 1.40
C HIS A 89 -10.52 0.27 2.84
N ALA A 90 -9.37 0.20 3.49
CA ALA A 90 -9.26 -0.28 4.88
C ALA A 90 -8.52 0.75 5.71
N GLU A 91 -9.12 1.21 6.81
CA GLU A 91 -8.46 2.16 7.71
C GLU A 91 -8.73 1.85 9.18
N GLY A 92 -7.79 2.19 10.05
CA GLY A 92 -7.93 2.00 11.49
C GLY A 92 -6.94 0.99 12.05
N TYR A 93 -7.42 0.08 12.90
CA TYR A 93 -6.59 -0.94 13.54
C TYR A 93 -7.13 -2.34 13.23
N ASN A 94 -6.29 -3.18 12.62
CA ASN A 94 -6.64 -4.57 12.31
C ASN A 94 -7.93 -4.68 11.47
N THR A 95 -8.04 -3.83 10.43
CA THR A 95 -9.21 -3.83 9.55
C THR A 95 -8.90 -4.55 8.23
N GLU A 96 -9.94 -5.12 7.62
CA GLU A 96 -9.79 -5.83 6.35
C GLU A 96 -10.93 -5.51 5.40
N ALA A 97 -10.61 -4.97 4.22
CA ALA A 97 -11.55 -4.75 3.14
C ALA A 97 -11.16 -5.68 1.99
N SER A 98 -11.83 -6.83 1.87
CA SER A 98 -11.50 -7.85 0.87
C SER A 98 -12.56 -8.02 -0.23
N GLY A 99 -13.71 -7.37 -0.12
CA GLY A 99 -14.66 -7.28 -1.23
C GLY A 99 -14.24 -6.18 -2.21
N SER A 100 -14.67 -6.28 -3.47
CA SER A 100 -14.47 -5.22 -4.46
C SER A 100 -15.26 -3.97 -4.04
N SER A 101 -14.61 -2.81 -4.04
CA SER A 101 -15.21 -1.53 -3.59
C SER A 101 -15.73 -1.58 -2.14
N ALA A 102 -15.20 -2.48 -1.34
CA ALA A 102 -15.56 -2.59 0.07
C ALA A 102 -14.82 -1.54 0.91
N HIS A 103 -15.43 -1.11 2.01
CA HIS A 103 -14.86 -0.15 2.93
C HIS A 103 -14.95 -0.70 4.36
N ALA A 104 -13.80 -0.79 5.04
CA ALA A 104 -13.73 -1.23 6.44
C ALA A 104 -12.98 -0.18 7.25
N GLU A 105 -13.60 0.31 8.33
CA GLU A 105 -12.96 1.28 9.22
C GLU A 105 -13.21 0.98 10.68
N GLY A 106 -12.28 1.39 11.54
CA GLY A 106 -12.41 1.24 12.98
C GLY A 106 -11.43 0.23 13.57
N HIS A 107 -11.90 -0.61 14.47
CA HIS A 107 -11.08 -1.59 15.19
C HIS A 107 -11.57 -3.01 14.92
N SER A 108 -10.73 -3.84 14.32
CA SER A 108 -11.03 -5.25 14.00
C SER A 108 -12.28 -5.45 13.14
N THR A 109 -12.51 -4.54 12.19
CA THR A 109 -13.67 -4.62 11.30
C THR A 109 -13.32 -5.33 10.00
N LYS A 110 -14.30 -5.98 9.38
CA LYS A 110 -14.10 -6.70 8.12
C LYS A 110 -15.27 -6.46 7.15
N ALA A 111 -14.93 -6.02 5.95
CA ALA A 111 -15.86 -5.86 4.83
C ALA A 111 -15.46 -6.84 3.74
N THR A 112 -16.08 -8.03 3.71
CA THR A 112 -15.60 -9.16 2.91
C THR A 112 -16.36 -9.43 1.61
N VAL A 113 -17.49 -8.79 1.42
CA VAL A 113 -18.26 -8.93 0.18
C VAL A 113 -18.23 -7.64 -0.62
N ASP A 114 -18.50 -7.74 -1.92
CA ASP A 114 -18.47 -6.58 -2.81
C ASP A 114 -19.42 -5.47 -2.35
N ASN A 115 -18.91 -4.24 -2.39
CA ASN A 115 -19.64 -3.03 -1.98
C ASN A 115 -20.05 -3.02 -0.50
N ALA A 116 -19.44 -3.86 0.32
CA ALA A 116 -19.74 -3.88 1.76
C ALA A 116 -19.12 -2.67 2.46
N HIS A 117 -19.80 -2.21 3.52
CA HIS A 117 -19.28 -1.19 4.40
C HIS A 117 -19.34 -1.72 5.83
N ALA A 118 -18.23 -1.69 6.53
CA ALA A 118 -18.14 -2.13 7.93
C ALA A 118 -17.41 -1.06 8.75
N GLU A 119 -18.05 -0.62 9.84
CA GLU A 119 -17.44 0.34 10.76
C GLU A 119 -17.68 -0.10 12.20
N GLY A 120 -16.74 0.25 13.10
CA GLY A 120 -16.93 -0.19 14.48
C GLY A 120 -15.84 0.17 15.46
#